data_4f5ca8cc9e3343b7f46bfbc2f7ad3fd8
#
_entry.id   4f5ca8cc9e3343b7f46bfbc2f7ad3fd8
#
_cell.length_a   1.000
_cell.length_b   1.000
_cell.length_c   1.000
_cell.angle_alpha   90.00
_cell.angle_beta   90.00
_cell.angle_gamma   90.00
#
_symmetry.space_group_name_H-M   'P 1'
#
loop_
_entity.id
_entity.type
_entity.pdbx_description
1 polymer ?
#
loop_
_entity_poly.entity_id
_entity_poly.type
_entity_poly.pdbx_seq_one_letter_code
_entity_poly.pdbx_strand_id
1 'polypeptide(L)'
;MEVGVSTASIFNKAMVEDIPAMLSPMGCRRIEVFLNTFSEYRPDFVRLLRSRIDDAGLDAYSVHPMSNQFEAQLFSIHPRQKADAFSVYRDALNAGMILGATHYVMHGSPHLGGTAKNLEFERIVPVFRELLDVASDYGITLCLENVSWCFFHAPVFGAELKRLLGDRRLKFVLDIKQAVRSGEDPFAFVEAVGEDLENWHLCDYAFDEAGKLSLKMPGKGQCDFKALGTAMVNKGYAGPAFVEVYSDMYSGLDQLKASYEYVNSVLCDL
;
A
#
# COMPACT_ATOMS: atom_id res chain seq x y z
N MET A 1 7.89 -5.05 -15.92
CA MET A 1 7.08 -4.94 -14.68
C MET A 1 5.70 -4.42 -15.03
N GLU A 2 4.64 -5.00 -14.49
CA GLU A 2 3.27 -4.52 -14.73
C GLU A 2 2.98 -3.27 -13.88
N VAL A 3 2.38 -2.25 -14.51
CA VAL A 3 1.97 -1.02 -13.81
C VAL A 3 0.45 -0.94 -13.75
N GLY A 4 -0.07 -0.60 -12.58
CA GLY A 4 -1.48 -0.36 -12.31
C GLY A 4 -1.73 1.01 -11.68
N VAL A 5 -2.95 1.21 -11.21
CA VAL A 5 -3.35 2.44 -10.49
C VAL A 5 -4.06 2.04 -9.19
N SER A 6 -3.67 2.66 -8.08
CA SER A 6 -4.43 2.56 -6.83
C SER A 6 -5.65 3.47 -6.88
N THR A 7 -6.83 2.95 -6.51
CA THR A 7 -8.06 3.74 -6.42
C THR A 7 -7.96 4.85 -5.38
N ALA A 8 -6.99 4.77 -4.45
CA ALA A 8 -6.64 5.86 -3.53
C ALA A 8 -6.27 7.15 -4.24
N SER A 9 -5.71 7.06 -5.46
CA SER A 9 -5.40 8.23 -6.29
C SER A 9 -6.63 9.06 -6.67
N ILE A 10 -7.84 8.46 -6.61
CA ILE A 10 -9.11 9.12 -6.95
C ILE A 10 -9.96 9.38 -5.69
N PHE A 11 -9.44 9.06 -4.52
CA PHE A 11 -10.11 9.34 -3.24
C PHE A 11 -10.63 10.79 -3.15
N ASN A 12 -11.85 10.97 -2.66
CA ASN A 12 -12.60 12.24 -2.61
C ASN A 12 -13.02 12.85 -3.96
N LYS A 13 -12.68 12.24 -5.11
CA LYS A 13 -13.16 12.67 -6.43
C LYS A 13 -14.33 11.83 -6.94
N ALA A 14 -14.41 10.56 -6.53
CA ALA A 14 -15.47 9.64 -6.88
C ALA A 14 -15.71 8.61 -5.77
N MET A 15 -16.86 7.98 -5.78
CA MET A 15 -17.12 6.79 -4.95
C MET A 15 -16.36 5.60 -5.51
N VAL A 16 -15.90 4.69 -4.64
CA VAL A 16 -15.00 3.59 -5.04
C VAL A 16 -15.61 2.69 -6.10
N GLU A 17 -16.92 2.48 -6.08
CA GLU A 17 -17.66 1.68 -7.08
C GLU A 17 -17.73 2.32 -8.47
N ASP A 18 -17.50 3.61 -8.60
CA ASP A 18 -17.49 4.34 -9.89
C ASP A 18 -16.08 4.42 -10.49
N ILE A 19 -15.04 4.23 -9.66
CA ILE A 19 -13.64 4.36 -10.07
C ILE A 19 -13.23 3.36 -11.15
N PRO A 20 -13.65 2.07 -11.14
CA PRO A 20 -13.29 1.12 -12.19
C PRO A 20 -13.60 1.61 -13.61
N ALA A 21 -14.80 2.18 -13.84
CA ALA A 21 -15.18 2.75 -15.12
C ALA A 21 -14.32 3.96 -15.52
N MET A 22 -13.78 4.70 -14.55
CA MET A 22 -12.87 5.84 -14.79
C MET A 22 -11.46 5.38 -15.14
N LEU A 23 -11.00 4.24 -14.61
CA LEU A 23 -9.67 3.70 -14.84
C LEU A 23 -9.58 2.86 -16.15
N SER A 24 -10.66 2.20 -16.55
CA SER A 24 -10.69 1.37 -17.75
C SER A 24 -10.15 2.08 -19.01
N PRO A 25 -10.47 3.37 -19.29
CA PRO A 25 -9.93 4.09 -20.44
C PRO A 25 -8.44 4.45 -20.34
N MET A 26 -7.82 4.27 -19.17
CA MET A 26 -6.38 4.54 -19.00
C MET A 26 -5.51 3.45 -19.60
N GLY A 27 -6.06 2.24 -19.79
CA GLY A 27 -5.33 1.11 -20.36
C GLY A 27 -4.57 0.28 -19.31
N CYS A 28 -4.69 0.59 -18.02
CA CYS A 28 -4.22 -0.30 -16.97
C CYS A 28 -5.16 -1.51 -16.85
N ARG A 29 -4.61 -2.65 -16.51
CA ARG A 29 -5.39 -3.86 -16.26
C ARG A 29 -5.54 -4.14 -14.76
N ARG A 30 -4.51 -3.86 -13.99
CA ARG A 30 -4.43 -4.20 -12.58
C ARG A 30 -4.67 -2.96 -11.71
N ILE A 31 -5.41 -3.13 -10.63
CA ILE A 31 -5.68 -2.07 -9.66
C ILE A 31 -5.41 -2.52 -8.24
N GLU A 32 -5.09 -1.57 -7.39
CA GLU A 32 -5.23 -1.68 -5.95
C GLU A 32 -6.54 -1.02 -5.54
N VAL A 33 -7.31 -1.70 -4.68
CA VAL A 33 -8.63 -1.23 -4.25
C VAL A 33 -8.54 -0.62 -2.85
N PHE A 34 -8.64 0.71 -2.78
CA PHE A 34 -8.69 1.45 -1.53
C PHE A 34 -10.13 1.51 -1.01
N LEU A 35 -10.38 0.87 0.14
CA LEU A 35 -11.68 0.83 0.80
C LEU A 35 -11.73 1.88 1.91
N ASN A 36 -12.69 2.80 1.84
CA ASN A 36 -12.69 4.04 2.63
C ASN A 36 -13.45 3.92 3.95
N THR A 37 -14.44 3.01 4.02
CA THR A 37 -15.37 2.95 5.16
C THR A 37 -15.73 1.52 5.52
N PHE A 38 -16.19 1.29 6.77
CA PHE A 38 -16.66 -0.03 7.23
C PHE A 38 -17.86 -0.55 6.44
N SER A 39 -18.67 0.33 5.86
CA SER A 39 -19.81 -0.09 5.01
C SER A 39 -19.32 -0.70 3.67
N GLU A 40 -18.14 -0.32 3.21
CA GLU A 40 -17.53 -0.86 1.99
C GLU A 40 -16.94 -2.27 2.18
N TYR A 41 -16.80 -2.76 3.43
CA TYR A 41 -16.40 -4.14 3.70
C TYR A 41 -17.59 -5.13 3.66
N ARG A 42 -18.83 -4.62 3.60
CA ARG A 42 -20.02 -5.48 3.62
C ARG A 42 -20.11 -6.30 2.33
N PRO A 43 -20.41 -7.61 2.43
CA PRO A 43 -20.40 -8.50 1.27
C PRO A 43 -21.27 -8.04 0.10
N ASP A 44 -22.41 -7.39 0.37
CA ASP A 44 -23.30 -6.90 -0.70
C ASP A 44 -22.66 -5.77 -1.50
N PHE A 45 -22.03 -4.81 -0.81
CA PHE A 45 -21.29 -3.73 -1.45
C PHE A 45 -20.07 -4.28 -2.21
N VAL A 46 -19.31 -5.18 -1.59
CA VAL A 46 -18.12 -5.76 -2.20
C VAL A 46 -18.46 -6.54 -3.47
N ARG A 47 -19.58 -7.27 -3.50
CA ARG A 47 -20.07 -7.94 -4.72
C ARG A 47 -20.44 -6.94 -5.82
N LEU A 48 -21.07 -5.81 -5.47
CA LEU A 48 -21.32 -4.72 -6.43
C LEU A 48 -19.99 -4.19 -6.99
N LEU A 49 -19.03 -3.87 -6.12
CA LEU A 49 -17.73 -3.34 -6.53
C LEU A 49 -16.98 -4.37 -7.42
N ARG A 50 -17.01 -5.66 -7.07
CA ARG A 50 -16.44 -6.74 -7.88
C ARG A 50 -17.06 -6.75 -9.30
N SER A 51 -18.38 -6.66 -9.41
CA SER A 51 -19.05 -6.59 -10.72
C SER A 51 -18.58 -5.37 -11.52
N ARG A 52 -18.40 -4.20 -10.87
CA ARG A 52 -17.89 -2.99 -11.54
C ARG A 52 -16.44 -3.15 -12.03
N ILE A 53 -15.61 -3.84 -11.28
CA ILE A 53 -14.22 -4.16 -11.64
C ILE A 53 -14.21 -5.10 -12.85
N ASP A 54 -15.06 -6.16 -12.83
CA ASP A 54 -15.18 -7.13 -13.92
C ASP A 54 -15.71 -6.47 -15.20
N ASP A 55 -16.75 -5.63 -15.11
CA ASP A 55 -17.34 -4.88 -16.21
C ASP A 55 -16.32 -3.91 -16.86
N ALA A 56 -15.39 -3.40 -16.07
CA ALA A 56 -14.31 -2.52 -16.52
C ALA A 56 -13.11 -3.29 -17.12
N GLY A 57 -13.09 -4.63 -17.05
CA GLY A 57 -11.99 -5.47 -17.49
C GLY A 57 -10.74 -5.35 -16.65
N LEU A 58 -10.90 -5.04 -15.34
CA LEU A 58 -9.81 -4.83 -14.39
C LEU A 58 -9.65 -6.04 -13.46
N ASP A 59 -8.44 -6.20 -12.91
CA ASP A 59 -8.10 -7.20 -11.89
C ASP A 59 -7.68 -6.50 -10.60
N ALA A 60 -8.35 -6.82 -9.48
CA ALA A 60 -7.95 -6.36 -8.15
C ALA A 60 -6.75 -7.19 -7.66
N TYR A 61 -5.59 -6.55 -7.49
CA TYR A 61 -4.39 -7.19 -6.95
C TYR A 61 -4.38 -7.19 -5.43
N SER A 62 -4.65 -6.02 -4.85
CA SER A 62 -4.61 -5.79 -3.42
C SER A 62 -5.83 -5.02 -2.94
N VAL A 63 -6.15 -5.20 -1.67
CA VAL A 63 -7.05 -4.31 -0.93
C VAL A 63 -6.22 -3.47 0.04
N HIS A 64 -6.54 -2.19 0.09
CA HIS A 64 -5.92 -1.21 0.95
C HIS A 64 -7.02 -0.51 1.77
N PRO A 65 -7.33 -0.97 2.99
CA PRO A 65 -8.35 -0.33 3.81
C PRO A 65 -7.89 1.02 4.35
N MET A 66 -8.84 1.86 4.73
CA MET A 66 -8.58 3.10 5.49
C MET A 66 -8.05 2.74 6.89
N SER A 67 -6.76 2.52 6.99
CA SER A 67 -6.05 1.92 8.11
C SER A 67 -6.18 2.70 9.42
N ASN A 68 -6.23 4.04 9.37
CA ASN A 68 -6.31 4.88 10.56
C ASN A 68 -7.62 4.69 11.36
N GLN A 69 -8.63 4.04 10.79
CA GLN A 69 -9.91 3.78 11.47
C GLN A 69 -9.82 2.66 12.51
N PHE A 70 -8.94 1.66 12.33
CA PHE A 70 -8.90 0.49 13.22
C PHE A 70 -7.53 -0.15 13.42
N GLU A 71 -6.58 -0.02 12.49
CA GLU A 71 -5.32 -0.79 12.55
C GLU A 71 -4.50 -0.51 13.82
N ALA A 72 -4.51 0.73 14.31
CA ALA A 72 -3.85 1.06 15.58
C ALA A 72 -4.39 0.22 16.75
N GLN A 73 -5.69 -0.12 16.72
CA GLN A 73 -6.34 -0.89 17.79
C GLN A 73 -5.98 -2.38 17.75
N LEU A 74 -5.47 -2.91 16.63
CA LEU A 74 -4.93 -4.27 16.54
C LEU A 74 -3.78 -4.48 17.55
N PHE A 75 -3.03 -3.41 17.83
CA PHE A 75 -1.90 -3.39 18.77
C PHE A 75 -2.29 -2.92 20.18
N SER A 76 -3.59 -2.73 20.46
CA SER A 76 -4.06 -2.29 21.76
C SER A 76 -3.81 -3.33 22.85
N ILE A 77 -3.44 -2.85 24.06
CA ILE A 77 -3.40 -3.66 25.26
C ILE A 77 -4.80 -3.97 25.82
N HIS A 78 -5.81 -3.22 25.39
CA HIS A 78 -7.18 -3.42 25.83
C HIS A 78 -7.84 -4.56 25.05
N PRO A 79 -8.21 -5.71 25.69
CA PRO A 79 -8.63 -6.91 24.96
C PRO A 79 -9.84 -6.70 24.06
N ARG A 80 -10.81 -5.88 24.47
CA ARG A 80 -12.02 -5.62 23.68
C ARG A 80 -11.71 -4.77 22.45
N GLN A 81 -10.88 -3.71 22.58
CA GLN A 81 -10.46 -2.91 21.43
C GLN A 81 -9.72 -3.77 20.40
N LYS A 82 -8.80 -4.63 20.88
CA LYS A 82 -8.08 -5.56 20.00
C LYS A 82 -9.06 -6.51 19.31
N ALA A 83 -10.01 -7.10 20.04
CA ALA A 83 -10.99 -8.02 19.48
C ALA A 83 -11.90 -7.36 18.42
N ASP A 84 -12.36 -6.14 18.68
CA ASP A 84 -13.16 -5.35 17.74
C ASP A 84 -12.36 -5.03 16.47
N ALA A 85 -11.08 -4.61 16.60
CA ALA A 85 -10.21 -4.35 15.47
C ALA A 85 -9.94 -5.61 14.63
N PHE A 86 -9.74 -6.78 15.27
CA PHE A 86 -9.60 -8.05 14.56
C PHE A 86 -10.89 -8.48 13.85
N SER A 87 -12.07 -8.08 14.37
CA SER A 87 -13.33 -8.28 13.63
C SER A 87 -13.35 -7.47 12.34
N VAL A 88 -12.99 -6.18 12.41
CA VAL A 88 -12.90 -5.31 11.23
C VAL A 88 -11.82 -5.80 10.25
N TYR A 89 -10.69 -6.29 10.75
CA TYR A 89 -9.64 -6.87 9.92
C TYR A 89 -10.16 -8.08 9.12
N ARG A 90 -10.92 -8.98 9.77
CA ARG A 90 -11.56 -10.12 9.07
C ARG A 90 -12.57 -9.66 8.02
N ASP A 91 -13.34 -8.62 8.31
CA ASP A 91 -14.29 -8.05 7.33
C ASP A 91 -13.55 -7.50 6.11
N ALA A 92 -12.43 -6.81 6.31
CA ALA A 92 -11.60 -6.28 5.22
C ALA A 92 -10.91 -7.41 4.41
N LEU A 93 -10.42 -8.48 5.08
CA LEU A 93 -9.88 -9.65 4.39
C LEU A 93 -10.95 -10.38 3.57
N ASN A 94 -12.15 -10.53 4.13
CA ASN A 94 -13.29 -11.11 3.41
C ASN A 94 -13.66 -10.26 2.18
N ALA A 95 -13.60 -8.93 2.30
CA ALA A 95 -13.79 -8.04 1.16
C ALA A 95 -12.72 -8.29 0.09
N GLY A 96 -11.45 -8.39 0.47
CA GLY A 96 -10.35 -8.74 -0.43
C GLY A 96 -10.58 -10.07 -1.17
N MET A 97 -10.99 -11.10 -0.44
CA MET A 97 -11.30 -12.42 -1.02
C MET A 97 -12.44 -12.34 -2.05
N ILE A 98 -13.54 -11.62 -1.75
CA ILE A 98 -14.66 -11.44 -2.69
C ILE A 98 -14.22 -10.65 -3.93
N LEU A 99 -13.36 -9.63 -3.77
CA LEU A 99 -12.80 -8.86 -4.89
C LEU A 99 -11.82 -9.68 -5.74
N GLY A 100 -11.37 -10.84 -5.26
CA GLY A 100 -10.35 -11.64 -5.92
C GLY A 100 -8.93 -11.11 -5.70
N ALA A 101 -8.76 -10.20 -4.76
CA ALA A 101 -7.45 -9.70 -4.36
C ALA A 101 -6.67 -10.77 -3.59
N THR A 102 -5.36 -10.80 -3.78
CA THR A 102 -4.45 -11.74 -3.11
C THR A 102 -3.58 -11.09 -2.04
N HIS A 103 -3.60 -9.76 -1.95
CA HIS A 103 -2.77 -8.98 -1.03
C HIS A 103 -3.61 -7.98 -0.24
N TYR A 104 -3.18 -7.74 1.00
CA TYR A 104 -3.73 -6.74 1.90
C TYR A 104 -2.61 -5.78 2.29
N VAL A 105 -2.80 -4.50 2.01
CA VAL A 105 -1.85 -3.44 2.40
C VAL A 105 -2.22 -2.92 3.78
N MET A 106 -1.26 -2.96 4.70
CA MET A 106 -1.39 -2.53 6.09
C MET A 106 -0.42 -1.40 6.40
N HIS A 107 -0.89 -0.33 7.03
CA HIS A 107 -0.02 0.72 7.60
C HIS A 107 0.50 0.39 8.99
N GLY A 108 -0.31 -0.34 9.78
CA GLY A 108 -0.02 -0.64 11.18
C GLY A 108 -0.40 0.49 12.14
N SER A 109 0.34 0.64 13.23
CA SER A 109 0.03 1.63 14.27
C SER A 109 0.84 2.91 14.11
N PRO A 110 0.20 4.10 14.32
CA PRO A 110 0.93 5.35 14.39
C PRO A 110 2.03 5.32 15.46
N HIS A 111 3.19 5.89 15.15
CA HIS A 111 4.17 6.19 16.17
C HIS A 111 3.82 7.56 16.80
N LEU A 112 3.52 7.57 18.07
CA LEU A 112 3.31 8.82 18.81
C LEU A 112 4.69 9.42 19.15
N GLY A 113 4.94 10.62 18.65
CA GLY A 113 6.22 11.32 18.77
C GLY A 113 6.81 11.26 20.17
N GLY A 114 8.11 10.97 20.29
CA GLY A 114 8.87 10.90 21.53
C GLY A 114 8.87 9.55 22.25
N THR A 115 7.92 8.68 22.00
CA THR A 115 7.84 7.32 22.58
C THR A 115 8.18 6.20 21.62
N ALA A 116 8.51 6.50 20.39
CA ALA A 116 8.90 5.51 19.36
C ALA A 116 10.16 4.68 19.73
N LYS A 117 10.91 5.11 20.75
CA LYS A 117 12.03 4.31 21.32
C LYS A 117 11.57 3.05 22.06
N ASN A 118 10.27 2.90 22.33
CA ASN A 118 9.72 1.81 23.14
C ASN A 118 8.51 1.11 22.48
N LEU A 119 8.40 1.11 21.14
CA LEU A 119 7.60 0.10 20.48
C LEU A 119 8.35 -1.21 20.67
N GLU A 120 8.07 -1.87 21.78
CA GLU A 120 8.68 -3.13 22.14
C GLU A 120 8.28 -4.17 21.11
N PHE A 121 9.20 -4.58 20.28
CA PHE A 121 8.99 -5.68 19.33
C PHE A 121 8.38 -6.92 20.01
N GLU A 122 8.65 -7.09 21.31
CA GLU A 122 8.03 -8.09 22.17
C GLU A 122 6.48 -8.04 22.15
N ARG A 123 5.90 -6.85 21.95
CA ARG A 123 4.44 -6.67 21.79
C ARG A 123 3.98 -6.74 20.36
N ILE A 124 4.78 -6.27 19.42
CA ILE A 124 4.43 -6.17 17.99
C ILE A 124 4.49 -7.55 17.34
N VAL A 125 5.57 -8.31 17.57
CA VAL A 125 5.80 -9.61 16.93
C VAL A 125 4.67 -10.62 17.17
N PRO A 126 4.15 -10.81 18.41
CA PRO A 126 3.00 -11.70 18.62
C PRO A 126 1.74 -11.28 17.86
N VAL A 127 1.50 -9.95 17.74
CA VAL A 127 0.35 -9.44 16.97
C VAL A 127 0.52 -9.74 15.48
N PHE A 128 1.71 -9.54 14.92
CA PHE A 128 1.96 -9.88 13.52
C PHE A 128 1.78 -11.38 13.25
N ARG A 129 2.17 -12.27 14.15
CA ARG A 129 1.91 -13.71 14.01
C ARG A 129 0.40 -13.99 13.92
N GLU A 130 -0.39 -13.39 14.83
CA GLU A 130 -1.85 -13.53 14.82
C GLU A 130 -2.47 -12.95 13.53
N LEU A 131 -1.99 -11.79 13.06
CA LEU A 131 -2.44 -11.19 11.80
C LEU A 131 -2.14 -12.06 10.58
N LEU A 132 -0.94 -12.65 10.52
CA LEU A 132 -0.53 -13.56 9.45
C LEU A 132 -1.35 -14.84 9.42
N ASP A 133 -1.64 -15.40 10.61
CA ASP A 133 -2.50 -16.59 10.71
C ASP A 133 -3.90 -16.28 10.20
N VAL A 134 -4.49 -15.17 10.64
CA VAL A 134 -5.82 -14.75 10.18
C VAL A 134 -5.82 -14.45 8.67
N ALA A 135 -4.82 -13.74 8.13
CA ALA A 135 -4.76 -13.47 6.69
C ALA A 135 -4.65 -14.77 5.86
N SER A 136 -3.89 -15.74 6.36
CA SER A 136 -3.72 -17.05 5.72
C SER A 136 -5.04 -17.82 5.62
N ASP A 137 -5.95 -17.71 6.60
CA ASP A 137 -7.28 -18.32 6.58
C ASP A 137 -8.15 -17.81 5.41
N TYR A 138 -7.86 -16.58 4.92
CA TYR A 138 -8.53 -16.00 3.76
C TYR A 138 -7.74 -16.16 2.44
N GLY A 139 -6.58 -16.80 2.48
CA GLY A 139 -5.69 -16.93 1.32
C GLY A 139 -5.09 -15.59 0.86
N ILE A 140 -4.96 -14.62 1.78
CA ILE A 140 -4.45 -13.27 1.50
C ILE A 140 -3.07 -13.09 2.13
N THR A 141 -2.16 -12.51 1.36
CA THR A 141 -0.82 -12.11 1.81
C THR A 141 -0.88 -10.74 2.50
N LEU A 142 -0.41 -10.68 3.74
CA LEU A 142 -0.28 -9.43 4.48
C LEU A 142 0.99 -8.69 4.06
N CYS A 143 0.84 -7.45 3.56
CA CYS A 143 1.94 -6.58 3.14
C CYS A 143 1.98 -5.33 4.02
N LEU A 144 3.06 -5.13 4.77
CA LEU A 144 3.26 -3.95 5.60
C LEU A 144 3.88 -2.82 4.78
N GLU A 145 3.21 -1.68 4.73
CA GLU A 145 3.66 -0.49 4.01
C GLU A 145 4.53 0.40 4.90
N ASN A 146 5.59 0.97 4.33
CA ASN A 146 6.36 2.02 4.98
C ASN A 146 5.55 3.32 4.97
N VAL A 147 5.11 3.75 6.15
CA VAL A 147 4.28 4.95 6.31
C VAL A 147 4.93 5.92 7.30
N SER A 148 5.12 7.17 6.87
CA SER A 148 5.92 8.19 7.58
C SER A 148 5.43 8.52 9.00
N TRP A 149 4.19 8.24 9.33
CA TRP A 149 3.59 8.46 10.65
C TRP A 149 3.28 7.17 11.42
N CYS A 150 3.66 6.00 10.87
CA CYS A 150 3.53 4.69 11.51
C CYS A 150 4.87 4.16 11.98
N PHE A 151 4.86 3.06 12.73
CA PHE A 151 6.07 2.46 13.28
C PHE A 151 7.05 1.99 12.17
N PHE A 152 6.58 1.55 11.01
CA PHE A 152 7.43 1.25 9.86
C PHE A 152 7.68 2.49 9.00
N HIS A 153 8.31 3.52 9.57
CA HIS A 153 8.72 4.73 8.85
C HIS A 153 10.20 4.74 8.45
N ALA A 154 10.99 3.81 8.96
CA ALA A 154 12.41 3.70 8.67
C ALA A 154 12.81 2.27 8.27
N PRO A 155 13.79 2.09 7.37
CA PRO A 155 14.21 0.77 6.87
C PRO A 155 14.62 -0.20 7.97
N VAL A 156 15.29 0.30 9.01
CA VAL A 156 15.76 -0.49 10.15
C VAL A 156 14.61 -1.20 10.88
N PHE A 157 13.42 -0.59 10.95
CA PHE A 157 12.26 -1.23 11.58
C PHE A 157 11.82 -2.46 10.80
N GLY A 158 11.70 -2.36 9.47
CA GLY A 158 11.31 -3.50 8.62
C GLY A 158 12.30 -4.64 8.71
N ALA A 159 13.61 -4.35 8.64
CA ALA A 159 14.66 -5.35 8.78
C ALA A 159 14.60 -6.07 10.14
N GLU A 160 14.41 -5.32 11.23
CA GLU A 160 14.35 -5.90 12.57
C GLU A 160 13.06 -6.69 12.82
N LEU A 161 11.91 -6.18 12.34
CA LEU A 161 10.64 -6.92 12.40
C LEU A 161 10.75 -8.25 11.66
N LYS A 162 11.28 -8.24 10.43
CA LYS A 162 11.53 -9.44 9.62
C LYS A 162 12.40 -10.45 10.38
N ARG A 163 13.50 -9.98 10.97
CA ARG A 163 14.44 -10.81 11.74
C ARG A 163 13.80 -11.45 12.95
N LEU A 164 13.05 -10.67 13.76
CA LEU A 164 12.44 -11.14 15.02
C LEU A 164 11.20 -12.00 14.79
N LEU A 165 10.42 -11.69 13.76
CA LEU A 165 9.25 -12.47 13.40
C LEU A 165 9.66 -13.85 12.87
N GLY A 166 10.67 -13.91 12.00
CA GLY A 166 11.18 -15.14 11.39
C GLY A 166 10.15 -15.86 10.52
N ASP A 167 9.10 -15.16 10.09
CA ASP A 167 7.99 -15.70 9.31
C ASP A 167 7.96 -15.04 7.93
N ARG A 168 8.18 -15.82 6.88
CA ARG A 168 8.27 -15.37 5.49
C ARG A 168 6.93 -15.00 4.86
N ARG A 169 5.82 -15.25 5.55
CA ARG A 169 4.47 -14.84 5.10
C ARG A 169 4.29 -13.32 5.17
N LEU A 170 5.02 -12.61 6.06
CA LEU A 170 5.01 -11.16 6.07
C LEU A 170 5.72 -10.65 4.82
N LYS A 171 5.00 -9.82 4.08
CA LYS A 171 5.50 -9.11 2.91
C LYS A 171 5.46 -7.60 3.15
N PHE A 172 6.05 -6.85 2.24
CA PHE A 172 6.19 -5.41 2.38
C PHE A 172 5.72 -4.68 1.13
N VAL A 173 5.33 -3.42 1.34
CA VAL A 173 5.06 -2.44 0.28
C VAL A 173 6.11 -1.35 0.38
N LEU A 174 6.69 -0.96 -0.73
CA LEU A 174 7.49 0.27 -0.82
C LEU A 174 6.60 1.41 -1.31
N ASP A 175 6.35 2.39 -0.47
CA ASP A 175 5.75 3.66 -0.86
C ASP A 175 6.82 4.75 -0.91
N ILE A 176 7.07 5.29 -2.12
CA ILE A 176 8.08 6.32 -2.36
C ILE A 176 7.74 7.61 -1.61
N LYS A 177 6.47 8.07 -1.67
CA LYS A 177 6.06 9.33 -1.02
C LYS A 177 6.23 9.26 0.51
N GLN A 178 5.98 8.11 1.10
CA GLN A 178 6.14 7.90 2.53
C GLN A 178 7.61 7.78 2.94
N ALA A 179 8.45 7.13 2.13
CA ALA A 179 9.89 7.06 2.36
C ALA A 179 10.50 8.47 2.43
N VAL A 180 10.28 9.30 1.40
CA VAL A 180 10.85 10.65 1.36
C VAL A 180 10.25 11.59 2.42
N ARG A 181 8.99 11.38 2.83
CA ARG A 181 8.37 12.11 3.95
C ARG A 181 8.97 11.74 5.30
N SER A 182 9.50 10.53 5.43
CA SER A 182 10.25 10.10 6.61
C SER A 182 11.69 10.62 6.64
N GLY A 183 12.13 11.27 5.55
CA GLY A 183 13.52 11.68 5.37
C GLY A 183 14.45 10.53 4.98
N GLU A 184 13.89 9.41 4.53
CA GLU A 184 14.61 8.21 4.16
C GLU A 184 14.73 8.06 2.64
N ASP A 185 15.81 7.42 2.20
CA ASP A 185 16.01 7.05 0.80
C ASP A 185 15.16 5.80 0.47
N PRO A 186 14.31 5.81 -0.59
CA PRO A 186 13.60 4.62 -1.03
C PRO A 186 14.50 3.40 -1.28
N PHE A 187 15.74 3.59 -1.75
CA PHE A 187 16.71 2.52 -1.93
C PHE A 187 17.08 1.83 -0.62
N ALA A 188 17.10 2.55 0.50
CA ALA A 188 17.39 1.95 1.80
C ALA A 188 16.30 0.94 2.23
N PHE A 189 15.04 1.16 1.87
CA PHE A 189 13.97 0.17 2.08
C PHE A 189 14.16 -1.07 1.19
N VAL A 190 14.57 -0.90 -0.07
CA VAL A 190 14.89 -2.02 -0.96
C VAL A 190 16.02 -2.86 -0.39
N GLU A 191 17.06 -2.23 0.17
CA GLU A 191 18.15 -2.96 0.82
C GLU A 191 17.68 -3.70 2.08
N ALA A 192 16.78 -3.11 2.86
CA ALA A 192 16.32 -3.67 4.14
C ALA A 192 15.35 -4.86 3.97
N VAL A 193 14.39 -4.76 3.04
CA VAL A 193 13.27 -5.72 2.93
C VAL A 193 13.02 -6.20 1.50
N GLY A 194 13.88 -5.85 0.53
CA GLY A 194 13.64 -6.02 -0.91
C GLY A 194 13.29 -7.44 -1.35
N GLU A 195 13.82 -8.48 -0.69
CA GLU A 195 13.48 -9.89 -0.96
C GLU A 195 12.01 -10.24 -0.67
N ASP A 196 11.35 -9.45 0.19
CA ASP A 196 9.99 -9.67 0.65
C ASP A 196 9.05 -8.53 0.23
N LEU A 197 9.46 -7.67 -0.73
CA LEU A 197 8.58 -6.71 -1.38
C LEU A 197 7.63 -7.43 -2.33
N GLU A 198 6.33 -7.11 -2.25
CA GLU A 198 5.28 -7.68 -3.12
C GLU A 198 4.41 -6.59 -3.75
N ASN A 199 4.57 -5.32 -3.34
CA ASN A 199 3.82 -4.19 -3.87
C ASN A 199 4.67 -2.91 -3.86
N TRP A 200 4.41 -1.99 -4.79
CA TRP A 200 5.16 -0.76 -4.94
C TRP A 200 4.23 0.41 -5.29
N HIS A 201 4.19 1.45 -4.43
CA HIS A 201 3.41 2.66 -4.65
C HIS A 201 4.28 3.76 -5.27
N LEU A 202 3.87 4.19 -6.46
CA LEU A 202 4.58 5.16 -7.28
C LEU A 202 4.02 6.57 -7.07
N CYS A 203 4.83 7.42 -6.50
CA CYS A 203 4.66 8.87 -6.45
C CYS A 203 6.01 9.52 -6.71
N ASP A 204 6.03 10.68 -7.33
CA ASP A 204 7.27 11.41 -7.56
C ASP A 204 7.47 12.51 -6.52
N TYR A 205 8.66 13.06 -6.44
CA TYR A 205 9.00 14.10 -5.49
C TYR A 205 10.11 15.00 -6.04
N ALA A 206 10.24 16.19 -5.46
CA ALA A 206 11.36 17.09 -5.71
C ALA A 206 11.74 17.82 -4.42
N PHE A 207 13.01 18.15 -4.30
CA PHE A 207 13.52 19.08 -3.31
C PHE A 207 13.85 20.40 -3.99
N ASP A 208 13.43 21.50 -3.37
CA ASP A 208 13.83 22.84 -3.83
C ASP A 208 15.27 23.16 -3.36
N GLU A 209 15.78 24.36 -3.75
CA GLU A 209 17.13 24.80 -3.38
C GLU A 209 17.35 24.92 -1.86
N ALA A 210 16.27 25.06 -1.09
CA ALA A 210 16.31 25.09 0.37
C ALA A 210 16.16 23.69 0.99
N GLY A 211 16.08 22.62 0.18
CA GLY A 211 15.90 21.25 0.64
C GLY A 211 14.46 20.92 1.07
N LYS A 212 13.47 21.74 0.74
CA LYS A 212 12.08 21.50 1.08
C LYS A 212 11.47 20.49 0.11
N LEU A 213 10.94 19.41 0.67
CA LEU A 213 10.22 18.36 -0.07
C LEU A 213 8.90 18.87 -0.65
N SER A 214 8.65 18.53 -1.92
CA SER A 214 7.32 18.62 -2.55
C SER A 214 7.02 17.32 -3.30
N LEU A 215 5.84 16.74 -3.08
CA LEU A 215 5.37 15.59 -3.85
C LEU A 215 4.98 16.04 -5.26
N LYS A 216 5.20 15.18 -6.23
CA LYS A 216 4.96 15.41 -7.65
C LYS A 216 4.23 14.22 -8.27
N MET A 217 3.47 14.50 -9.32
CA MET A 217 2.96 13.45 -10.19
C MET A 217 4.13 12.68 -10.82
N PRO A 218 4.05 11.36 -10.97
CA PRO A 218 5.11 10.58 -11.62
C PRO A 218 5.54 11.18 -12.98
N GLY A 219 6.85 11.34 -13.15
CA GLY A 219 7.45 11.99 -14.30
C GLY A 219 7.58 13.53 -14.21
N LYS A 220 7.25 14.12 -13.06
CA LYS A 220 7.34 15.57 -12.81
C LYS A 220 8.32 15.93 -11.68
N GLY A 221 9.04 14.96 -11.17
CA GLY A 221 9.98 15.12 -10.06
C GLY A 221 11.37 14.60 -10.36
N GLN A 222 12.02 14.08 -9.33
CA GLN A 222 13.42 13.66 -9.32
C GLN A 222 13.60 12.14 -9.11
N CYS A 223 12.51 11.37 -8.94
CA CYS A 223 12.60 9.94 -8.71
C CYS A 223 13.12 9.20 -9.94
N ASP A 224 14.21 8.48 -9.80
CA ASP A 224 14.68 7.55 -10.83
C ASP A 224 13.96 6.20 -10.68
N PHE A 225 12.74 6.13 -11.23
CA PHE A 225 11.92 4.92 -11.20
C PHE A 225 12.61 3.72 -11.84
N LYS A 226 13.41 3.94 -12.89
CA LYS A 226 14.11 2.84 -13.56
C LYS A 226 15.21 2.25 -12.68
N ALA A 227 16.02 3.10 -12.06
CA ALA A 227 17.08 2.65 -11.16
C ALA A 227 16.48 1.94 -9.93
N LEU A 228 15.41 2.48 -9.34
CA LEU A 228 14.74 1.88 -8.18
C LEU A 228 14.09 0.54 -8.56
N GLY A 229 13.36 0.47 -9.68
CA GLY A 229 12.78 -0.77 -10.19
C GLY A 229 13.85 -1.83 -10.50
N THR A 230 14.98 -1.42 -11.08
CA THR A 230 16.12 -2.33 -11.32
C THR A 230 16.67 -2.88 -10.00
N ALA A 231 16.82 -2.03 -8.97
CA ALA A 231 17.29 -2.49 -7.66
C ALA A 231 16.32 -3.50 -7.04
N MET A 232 14.99 -3.27 -7.17
CA MET A 232 13.96 -4.20 -6.68
C MET A 232 14.00 -5.54 -7.42
N VAL A 233 14.09 -5.53 -8.77
CA VAL A 233 14.20 -6.76 -9.59
C VAL A 233 15.45 -7.54 -9.21
N ASN A 234 16.57 -6.87 -8.96
CA ASN A 234 17.81 -7.52 -8.51
C ASN A 234 17.68 -8.20 -7.13
N LYS A 235 16.71 -7.78 -6.32
CA LYS A 235 16.33 -8.43 -5.04
C LYS A 235 15.25 -9.52 -5.23
N GLY A 236 14.82 -9.79 -6.45
CA GLY A 236 13.82 -10.82 -6.77
C GLY A 236 12.38 -10.32 -6.82
N TYR A 237 12.16 -9.00 -6.83
CA TYR A 237 10.81 -8.44 -6.96
C TYR A 237 10.16 -8.84 -8.28
N ALA A 238 8.94 -9.36 -8.22
CA ALA A 238 8.13 -9.74 -9.37
C ALA A 238 6.69 -9.20 -9.29
N GLY A 239 6.41 -8.39 -8.28
CA GLY A 239 5.10 -7.76 -8.08
C GLY A 239 4.81 -6.62 -9.08
N PRO A 240 3.57 -6.11 -9.07
CA PRO A 240 3.19 -4.92 -9.83
C PRO A 240 3.62 -3.63 -9.12
N ALA A 241 3.58 -2.52 -9.85
CA ALA A 241 3.72 -1.19 -9.30
C ALA A 241 2.44 -0.38 -9.53
N PHE A 242 1.98 0.39 -8.55
CA PHE A 242 0.74 1.17 -8.65
C PHE A 242 1.03 2.67 -8.54
N VAL A 243 0.50 3.45 -9.50
CA VAL A 243 0.45 4.90 -9.32
C VAL A 243 -0.46 5.18 -8.13
N GLU A 244 0.10 5.76 -7.07
CA GLU A 244 -0.61 6.17 -5.88
C GLU A 244 -0.22 7.58 -5.45
N VAL A 245 -1.04 8.54 -5.82
CA VAL A 245 -0.85 9.97 -5.58
C VAL A 245 -2.04 10.53 -4.80
N TYR A 246 -1.86 11.68 -4.15
CA TYR A 246 -3.00 12.36 -3.55
C TYR A 246 -3.88 12.99 -4.64
N SER A 247 -5.19 12.90 -4.46
CA SER A 247 -6.16 13.34 -5.46
C SER A 247 -6.17 14.85 -5.70
N ASP A 248 -5.60 15.66 -4.80
CA ASP A 248 -5.41 17.10 -4.94
C ASP A 248 -4.16 17.49 -5.74
N MET A 249 -3.29 16.54 -6.08
CA MET A 249 -2.08 16.79 -6.87
C MET A 249 -2.35 17.01 -8.36
N TYR A 250 -3.57 16.71 -8.83
CA TYR A 250 -3.95 16.82 -10.23
C TYR A 250 -5.39 17.33 -10.39
N SER A 251 -5.69 17.99 -11.52
CA SER A 251 -7.00 18.58 -11.79
C SER A 251 -7.92 17.65 -12.56
N GLY A 252 -7.40 16.86 -13.51
CA GLY A 252 -8.15 15.98 -14.38
C GLY A 252 -7.50 14.61 -14.54
N LEU A 253 -8.30 13.60 -14.90
CA LEU A 253 -7.84 12.21 -15.07
C LEU A 253 -6.81 12.05 -16.20
N ASP A 254 -6.76 12.97 -17.15
CA ASP A 254 -5.74 13.06 -18.19
C ASP A 254 -4.32 13.17 -17.61
N GLN A 255 -4.17 13.91 -16.50
CA GLN A 255 -2.90 14.03 -15.81
C GLN A 255 -2.50 12.74 -15.07
N LEU A 256 -3.48 12.05 -14.46
CA LEU A 256 -3.25 10.74 -13.85
C LEU A 256 -2.88 9.71 -14.92
N LYS A 257 -3.58 9.71 -16.05
CA LYS A 257 -3.29 8.86 -17.21
C LYS A 257 -1.88 9.11 -17.75
N ALA A 258 -1.48 10.37 -17.93
CA ALA A 258 -0.14 10.72 -18.41
C ALA A 258 0.95 10.21 -17.45
N SER A 259 0.72 10.26 -16.13
CA SER A 259 1.65 9.70 -15.15
C SER A 259 1.71 8.17 -15.19
N TYR A 260 0.57 7.50 -15.35
CA TYR A 260 0.52 6.06 -15.58
C TYR A 260 1.29 5.66 -16.85
N GLU A 261 1.04 6.32 -17.98
CA GLU A 261 1.72 6.05 -19.26
C GLU A 261 3.24 6.26 -19.14
N TYR A 262 3.67 7.32 -18.44
CA TYR A 262 5.07 7.58 -18.19
C TYR A 262 5.74 6.45 -17.42
N VAL A 263 5.24 6.08 -16.24
CA VAL A 263 5.88 5.01 -15.44
C VAL A 263 5.77 3.66 -16.11
N ASN A 264 4.67 3.38 -16.81
CA ASN A 264 4.52 2.16 -17.60
C ASN A 264 5.60 2.07 -18.69
N SER A 265 5.90 3.17 -19.39
CA SER A 265 6.96 3.22 -20.40
C SER A 265 8.37 3.03 -19.82
N VAL A 266 8.59 3.47 -18.58
CA VAL A 266 9.90 3.37 -17.89
C VAL A 266 10.14 1.98 -17.32
N LEU A 267 9.06 1.28 -16.88
CA LEU A 267 9.14 0.03 -16.14
C LEU A 267 8.80 -1.22 -16.98
N CYS A 268 8.28 -1.05 -18.22
CA CYS A 268 7.82 -2.17 -19.04
C CYS A 268 8.92 -3.21 -19.39
N ASP A 269 10.19 -2.79 -19.38
CA ASP A 269 11.34 -3.66 -19.71
C ASP A 269 11.98 -4.33 -18.48
N LEU A 270 11.40 -4.16 -17.27
CA LEU A 270 11.91 -4.72 -16.02
C LEU A 270 11.19 -6.01 -15.61
#